data_9b78f8c0bccad183a642bd5fdd9d3df0
#
_entry.id   9b78f8c0bccad183a642bd5fdd9d3df0
#
_cell.length_a   1.000
_cell.length_b   1.000
_cell.length_c   1.000
_cell.angle_alpha   90.00
_cell.angle_beta   90.00
_cell.angle_gamma   90.00
#
_symmetry.space_group_name_H-M   'P 1'
#
loop_
_entity.id
_entity.type
_entity.pdbx_description
1 polymer ?
#
loop_
_entity_poly.entity_id
_entity_poly.type
_entity_poly.pdbx_seq_one_letter_code
_entity_poly.pdbx_strand_id
1 'polypeptide(L)'
;WAEIQPGIDNVTSFFYRHSDEERMHMLKLIHFINERGGFAVVPELTQPTLTYPSIKHAFKELLNHEIMVSESINNLVDIALQEKDYATHNFLQWYVAEQIEEESLARTLNDKLEMIGDEKSGLYLFDQDILNVTVAGEKPEV
;
A
#
# COMPACT_ATOMS: atom_id res chain seq x y z
N TRP A 1 6.63 4.52 14.22
CA TRP A 1 7.47 3.50 14.87
C TRP A 1 8.82 3.37 14.18
N ALA A 2 8.89 3.28 12.84
CA ALA A 2 10.15 3.16 12.09
C ALA A 2 11.10 4.35 12.38
N GLU A 3 10.60 5.56 12.44
CA GLU A 3 11.37 6.80 12.66
C GLU A 3 12.19 6.79 13.96
N ILE A 4 11.75 6.05 14.97
CA ILE A 4 12.48 5.94 16.24
C ILE A 4 13.43 4.73 16.30
N GLN A 5 13.53 3.96 15.22
CA GLN A 5 14.45 2.82 15.13
C GLN A 5 15.80 3.29 14.55
N PRO A 6 16.93 2.92 15.15
CA PRO A 6 18.24 3.39 14.68
C PRO A 6 18.63 2.72 13.35
N GLY A 7 19.12 3.52 12.40
CA GLY A 7 19.79 3.02 11.19
C GLY A 7 18.88 2.51 10.08
N ILE A 8 17.61 2.97 10.06
CA ILE A 8 16.63 2.64 9.01
C ILE A 8 15.90 3.89 8.49
N ASP A 9 16.65 4.94 8.22
CA ASP A 9 16.09 6.23 7.80
C ASP A 9 15.40 6.13 6.42
N ASN A 10 15.94 5.30 5.51
CA ASN A 10 15.37 5.10 4.19
C ASN A 10 14.09 4.24 4.23
N VAL A 11 14.04 3.24 5.12
CA VAL A 11 12.81 2.50 5.41
C VAL A 11 11.72 3.43 5.95
N THR A 12 12.09 4.34 6.85
CA THR A 12 11.17 5.37 7.36
C THR A 12 10.63 6.25 6.23
N SER A 13 11.52 6.72 5.36
CA SER A 13 11.15 7.54 4.20
C SER A 13 10.25 6.78 3.22
N PHE A 14 10.47 5.48 3.02
CA PHE A 14 9.60 4.62 2.23
C PHE A 14 8.18 4.57 2.81
N PHE A 15 8.02 4.34 4.11
CA PHE A 15 6.69 4.30 4.72
C PHE A 15 5.95 5.64 4.65
N TYR A 16 6.64 6.77 4.76
CA TYR A 16 6.01 8.08 4.57
C TYR A 16 5.52 8.27 3.13
N ARG A 17 6.35 7.96 2.13
CA ARG A 17 5.95 8.04 0.71
C ARG A 17 4.76 7.14 0.41
N HIS A 18 4.81 5.89 0.86
CA HIS A 18 3.71 4.94 0.69
C HIS A 18 2.41 5.42 1.37
N SER A 19 2.51 6.03 2.55
CA SER A 19 1.36 6.64 3.23
C SER A 19 0.76 7.81 2.44
N ASP A 20 1.58 8.65 1.83
CA ASP A 20 1.10 9.75 0.98
C ASP A 20 0.38 9.22 -0.26
N GLU A 21 0.87 8.13 -0.84
CA GLU A 21 0.26 7.44 -1.98
C GLU A 21 -1.10 6.83 -1.60
N GLU A 22 -1.20 6.10 -0.49
CA GLU A 22 -2.46 5.57 0.02
C GLU A 22 -3.50 6.68 0.26
N ARG A 23 -3.02 7.84 0.71
CA ARG A 23 -3.89 9.01 0.83
C ARG A 23 -4.43 9.47 -0.53
N MET A 24 -3.64 9.40 -1.60
CA MET A 24 -4.10 9.75 -2.96
C MET A 24 -5.13 8.72 -3.47
N HIS A 25 -4.92 7.43 -3.20
CA HIS A 25 -5.87 6.37 -3.51
C HIS A 25 -7.22 6.61 -2.81
N MET A 26 -7.20 6.92 -1.53
CA MET A 26 -8.42 7.27 -0.78
C MET A 26 -9.14 8.49 -1.39
N LEU A 27 -8.42 9.57 -1.69
CA LEU A 27 -9.02 10.78 -2.25
C LEU A 27 -9.63 10.53 -3.63
N LYS A 28 -9.02 9.68 -4.45
CA LYS A 28 -9.57 9.30 -5.75
C LYS A 28 -10.94 8.61 -5.63
N LEU A 29 -11.12 7.72 -4.64
CA LEU A 29 -12.41 7.10 -4.32
C LEU A 29 -13.44 8.15 -3.85
N ILE A 30 -13.05 9.04 -2.94
CA ILE A 30 -13.91 10.11 -2.43
C ILE A 30 -14.40 11.02 -3.56
N HIS A 31 -13.50 11.44 -4.44
CA HIS A 31 -13.83 12.27 -5.59
C HIS A 31 -14.82 11.56 -6.53
N PHE A 32 -14.53 10.31 -6.88
CA PHE A 32 -15.41 9.54 -7.75
C PHE A 32 -16.83 9.40 -7.19
N ILE A 33 -16.98 9.08 -5.89
CA ILE A 33 -18.29 8.98 -5.23
C ILE A 33 -19.05 10.29 -5.34
N ASN A 34 -18.38 11.43 -5.06
CA ASN A 34 -19.01 12.74 -5.09
C ASN A 34 -19.35 13.19 -6.52
N GLU A 35 -18.49 12.92 -7.50
CA GLU A 35 -18.75 13.20 -8.92
C GLU A 35 -19.94 12.41 -9.47
N ARG A 36 -20.17 11.21 -8.94
CA ARG A 36 -21.35 10.39 -9.27
C ARG A 36 -22.63 10.85 -8.59
N GLY A 37 -22.61 11.95 -7.84
CA GLY A 37 -23.75 12.50 -7.11
C GLY A 37 -24.01 11.83 -5.76
N GLY A 38 -23.06 10.98 -5.29
CA GLY A 38 -23.07 10.41 -3.95
C GLY A 38 -22.52 11.39 -2.91
N PHE A 39 -22.45 10.92 -1.67
CA PHE A 39 -21.79 11.61 -0.56
C PHE A 39 -20.83 10.64 0.09
N ALA A 40 -19.53 10.86 -0.10
CA ALA A 40 -18.49 10.02 0.49
C ALA A 40 -18.40 10.26 2.00
N VAL A 41 -18.57 9.20 2.78
CA VAL A 41 -18.43 9.21 4.23
C VAL A 41 -17.20 8.40 4.60
N VAL A 42 -16.23 9.04 5.26
CA VAL A 42 -15.10 8.32 5.85
C VAL A 42 -15.55 7.71 7.18
N PRO A 43 -15.50 6.39 7.34
CA PRO A 43 -15.89 5.73 8.59
C PRO A 43 -14.90 6.00 9.71
N GLU A 44 -15.25 5.59 10.92
CA GLU A 44 -14.33 5.57 12.05
C GLU A 44 -13.12 4.66 11.72
N LEU A 45 -11.92 5.17 11.99
CA LEU A 45 -10.68 4.42 11.82
C LEU A 45 -10.32 3.70 13.13
N THR A 46 -10.04 2.43 13.05
CA THR A 46 -9.52 1.66 14.19
C THR A 46 -8.10 2.12 14.52
N GLN A 47 -7.73 2.04 15.80
CA GLN A 47 -6.37 2.36 16.25
C GLN A 47 -5.35 1.51 15.46
N PRO A 48 -4.40 2.12 14.73
CA PRO A 48 -3.34 1.37 14.07
C PRO A 48 -2.42 0.66 15.08
N THR A 49 -1.70 -0.36 14.60
CA THR A 49 -0.65 -1.02 15.38
C THR A 49 0.41 0.01 15.79
N LEU A 50 0.67 0.11 17.10
CA LEU A 50 1.59 1.13 17.64
C LEU A 50 3.06 0.72 17.59
N THR A 51 3.32 -0.59 17.64
CA THR A 51 4.68 -1.15 17.72
C THR A 51 4.79 -2.43 16.93
N TYR A 52 5.97 -2.69 16.38
CA TYR A 52 6.29 -3.91 15.65
C TYR A 52 7.48 -4.61 16.32
N PRO A 53 7.49 -5.95 16.39
CA PRO A 53 8.62 -6.71 16.93
C PRO A 53 9.91 -6.51 16.13
N SER A 54 9.81 -6.30 14.82
CA SER A 54 10.94 -6.07 13.90
C SER A 54 10.47 -5.39 12.63
N ILE A 55 11.43 -4.88 11.83
CA ILE A 55 11.18 -4.35 10.47
C ILE A 55 10.54 -5.43 9.59
N LYS A 56 11.04 -6.65 9.65
CA LYS A 56 10.48 -7.79 8.94
C LYS A 56 8.98 -7.99 9.25
N HIS A 57 8.60 -7.83 10.52
CA HIS A 57 7.20 -7.94 10.92
C HIS A 57 6.37 -6.78 10.33
N ALA A 58 6.89 -5.57 10.34
CA ALA A 58 6.19 -4.41 9.75
C ALA A 58 5.94 -4.60 8.24
N PHE A 59 6.91 -5.10 7.48
CA PHE A 59 6.72 -5.39 6.05
C PHE A 59 5.80 -6.58 5.79
N LYS A 60 5.76 -7.57 6.68
CA LYS A 60 4.79 -8.66 6.60
C LYS A 60 3.36 -8.15 6.80
N GLU A 61 3.17 -7.24 7.75
CA GLU A 61 1.87 -6.57 7.95
C GLU A 61 1.49 -5.71 6.75
N LEU A 62 2.45 -5.01 6.13
CA LEU A 62 2.22 -4.28 4.88
C LEU A 62 1.68 -5.22 3.80
N LEU A 63 2.35 -6.34 3.52
CA LEU A 63 1.88 -7.31 2.53
C LEU A 63 0.48 -7.85 2.84
N ASN A 64 0.21 -8.20 4.11
CA ASN A 64 -1.11 -8.68 4.52
C ASN A 64 -2.19 -7.61 4.27
N HIS A 65 -1.85 -6.34 4.47
CA HIS A 65 -2.74 -5.22 4.23
C HIS A 65 -3.04 -5.06 2.73
N GLU A 66 -2.02 -5.11 1.86
CA GLU A 66 -2.22 -5.03 0.41
C GLU A 66 -3.10 -6.16 -0.14
N ILE A 67 -2.91 -7.38 0.36
CA ILE A 67 -3.77 -8.52 0.01
C ILE A 67 -5.24 -8.25 0.43
N MET A 68 -5.46 -7.73 1.63
CA MET A 68 -6.80 -7.39 2.11
C MET A 68 -7.44 -6.25 1.28
N VAL A 69 -6.67 -5.26 0.86
CA VAL A 69 -7.14 -4.18 -0.02
C VAL A 69 -7.53 -4.76 -1.40
N SER A 70 -6.69 -5.64 -1.97
CA SER A 70 -7.00 -6.33 -3.23
C SER A 70 -8.30 -7.11 -3.16
N GLU A 71 -8.53 -7.87 -2.09
CA GLU A 71 -9.79 -8.59 -1.86
C GLU A 71 -10.99 -7.63 -1.79
N SER A 72 -10.81 -6.49 -1.11
CA SER A 72 -11.85 -5.47 -1.00
C SER A 72 -12.18 -4.83 -2.36
N ILE A 73 -11.17 -4.51 -3.16
CA ILE A 73 -11.33 -3.98 -4.52
C ILE A 73 -12.04 -5.00 -5.42
N ASN A 74 -11.63 -6.27 -5.38
CA ASN A 74 -12.28 -7.33 -6.15
C ASN A 74 -13.77 -7.49 -5.78
N ASN A 75 -14.10 -7.40 -4.51
CA ASN A 75 -15.50 -7.42 -4.05
C ASN A 75 -16.29 -6.21 -4.58
N LEU A 76 -15.70 -5.02 -4.62
CA LEU A 76 -16.34 -3.84 -5.21
C LEU A 76 -16.57 -4.01 -6.73
N VAL A 77 -15.61 -4.62 -7.44
CA VAL A 77 -15.75 -4.97 -8.88
C VAL A 77 -16.92 -5.91 -9.08
N ASP A 78 -17.05 -6.95 -8.26
CA ASP A 78 -18.15 -7.92 -8.34
C ASP A 78 -19.51 -7.24 -8.10
N ILE A 79 -19.61 -6.36 -7.10
CA ILE A 79 -20.83 -5.60 -6.83
C ILE A 79 -21.18 -4.70 -8.02
N ALA A 80 -20.21 -3.97 -8.58
CA ALA A 80 -20.43 -3.09 -9.73
C ALA A 80 -20.95 -3.88 -10.95
N LEU A 81 -20.45 -5.07 -11.20
CA LEU A 81 -20.91 -5.95 -12.28
C LEU A 81 -22.32 -6.48 -12.01
N GLN A 82 -22.64 -6.90 -10.79
CA GLN A 82 -23.99 -7.37 -10.42
C GLN A 82 -25.04 -6.27 -10.58
N GLU A 83 -24.70 -5.04 -10.20
CA GLU A 83 -25.56 -3.86 -10.34
C GLU A 83 -25.58 -3.27 -11.77
N LYS A 84 -24.76 -3.81 -12.68
CA LYS A 84 -24.55 -3.31 -14.04
C LYS A 84 -24.06 -1.85 -14.07
N ASP A 85 -23.35 -1.41 -13.02
CA ASP A 85 -22.69 -0.11 -12.98
C ASP A 85 -21.33 -0.18 -13.66
N TYR A 86 -21.37 -0.13 -14.99
CA TYR A 86 -20.16 -0.19 -15.83
C TYR A 86 -19.23 1.01 -15.62
N ALA A 87 -19.74 2.16 -15.16
CA ALA A 87 -18.89 3.30 -14.87
C ALA A 87 -18.03 3.05 -13.62
N THR A 88 -18.61 2.51 -12.56
CA THR A 88 -17.87 2.11 -11.37
C THR A 88 -16.93 0.96 -11.68
N HIS A 89 -17.37 -0.05 -12.45
CA HIS A 89 -16.49 -1.12 -12.90
C HIS A 89 -15.25 -0.59 -13.64
N ASN A 90 -15.44 0.32 -14.61
CA ASN A 90 -14.32 0.90 -15.37
C ASN A 90 -13.39 1.72 -14.48
N PHE A 91 -13.92 2.48 -13.54
CA PHE A 91 -13.14 3.24 -12.56
C PHE A 91 -12.26 2.33 -11.68
N LEU A 92 -12.82 1.21 -11.21
CA LEU A 92 -12.12 0.25 -10.34
C LEU A 92 -10.99 -0.50 -11.05
N GLN A 93 -10.97 -0.56 -12.39
CA GLN A 93 -9.89 -1.26 -13.13
C GLN A 93 -8.52 -0.65 -12.87
N TRP A 94 -8.46 0.65 -12.62
CA TRP A 94 -7.22 1.29 -12.20
C TRP A 94 -6.71 0.70 -10.87
N TYR A 95 -7.59 0.54 -9.87
CA TYR A 95 -7.22 -0.07 -8.58
C TYR A 95 -6.83 -1.53 -8.72
N VAL A 96 -7.48 -2.29 -9.59
CA VAL A 96 -7.09 -3.69 -9.86
C VAL A 96 -5.66 -3.76 -10.40
N ALA A 97 -5.29 -2.85 -11.31
CA ALA A 97 -3.94 -2.79 -11.85
C ALA A 97 -2.93 -2.34 -10.78
N GLU A 98 -3.26 -1.32 -9.99
CA GLU A 98 -2.43 -0.79 -8.93
C GLU A 98 -2.13 -1.87 -7.87
N GLN A 99 -3.14 -2.60 -7.40
CA GLN A 99 -2.95 -3.65 -6.40
C GLN A 99 -2.03 -4.79 -6.87
N ILE A 100 -1.93 -5.07 -8.17
CA ILE A 100 -0.94 -6.00 -8.70
C ILE A 100 0.49 -5.48 -8.44
N GLU A 101 0.71 -4.18 -8.66
CA GLU A 101 2.03 -3.55 -8.42
C GLU A 101 2.34 -3.48 -6.93
N GLU A 102 1.38 -3.08 -6.08
CA GLU A 102 1.53 -3.00 -4.62
C GLU A 102 1.84 -4.34 -3.97
N GLU A 103 1.06 -5.38 -4.29
CA GLU A 103 1.36 -6.72 -3.77
C GLU A 103 2.72 -7.25 -4.26
N SER A 104 3.08 -6.99 -5.51
CA SER A 104 4.36 -7.41 -6.07
C SER A 104 5.53 -6.72 -5.36
N LEU A 105 5.41 -5.42 -5.10
CA LEU A 105 6.39 -4.65 -4.35
C LEU A 105 6.52 -5.18 -2.92
N ALA A 106 5.41 -5.31 -2.20
CA ALA A 106 5.40 -5.79 -0.82
C ALA A 106 5.98 -7.20 -0.70
N ARG A 107 5.68 -8.13 -1.64
CA ARG A 107 6.29 -9.47 -1.70
C ARG A 107 7.79 -9.40 -1.91
N THR A 108 8.25 -8.58 -2.87
CA THR A 108 9.67 -8.42 -3.16
C THR A 108 10.46 -7.93 -1.95
N LEU A 109 9.90 -6.96 -1.21
CA LEU A 109 10.54 -6.43 -0.01
C LEU A 109 10.56 -7.46 1.13
N ASN A 110 9.47 -8.23 1.30
CA ASN A 110 9.43 -9.33 2.25
C ASN A 110 10.46 -10.42 1.91
N ASP A 111 10.56 -10.86 0.66
CA ASP A 111 11.51 -11.87 0.22
C ASP A 111 12.96 -11.44 0.49
N LYS A 112 13.28 -10.16 0.23
CA LYS A 112 14.59 -9.60 0.56
C LYS A 112 14.89 -9.69 2.07
N LEU A 113 13.93 -9.31 2.92
CA LEU A 113 14.06 -9.38 4.37
C LEU A 113 14.16 -10.82 4.88
N GLU A 114 13.47 -11.78 4.26
CA GLU A 114 13.62 -13.21 4.58
C GLU A 114 15.04 -13.71 4.24
N MET A 115 15.60 -13.30 3.09
CA MET A 115 16.98 -13.67 2.70
C MET A 115 18.05 -13.11 3.64
N ILE A 116 17.85 -11.90 4.13
CA ILE A 116 18.78 -11.20 5.01
C ILE A 116 18.76 -11.78 6.43
N GLY A 117 17.60 -12.25 6.88
CA GLY A 117 17.39 -12.65 8.28
C GLY A 117 17.49 -11.46 9.25
N ASP A 118 18.04 -11.71 10.44
CA ASP A 118 18.17 -10.70 11.51
C ASP A 118 19.59 -10.07 11.59
N GLU A 119 20.40 -10.25 10.55
CA GLU A 119 21.76 -9.72 10.47
C GLU A 119 21.76 -8.19 10.32
N LYS A 120 22.42 -7.47 11.24
CA LYS A 120 22.47 -5.99 11.23
C LYS A 120 23.09 -5.43 9.96
N SER A 121 24.12 -6.10 9.41
CA SER A 121 24.75 -5.72 8.14
C SER A 121 23.77 -5.86 6.97
N GLY A 122 22.96 -6.90 6.98
CA GLY A 122 21.92 -7.13 5.98
C GLY A 122 20.81 -6.09 6.07
N LEU A 123 20.36 -5.73 7.27
CA LEU A 123 19.38 -4.67 7.47
C LEU A 123 19.88 -3.31 6.99
N TYR A 124 21.17 -3.00 7.21
CA TYR A 124 21.77 -1.79 6.65
C TYR A 124 21.76 -1.78 5.12
N LEU A 125 22.10 -2.91 4.47
CA LEU A 125 22.05 -3.02 3.02
C LEU A 125 20.61 -2.91 2.49
N PHE A 126 19.64 -3.49 3.19
CA PHE A 126 18.22 -3.35 2.85
C PHE A 126 17.78 -1.90 2.93
N ASP A 127 18.16 -1.18 3.98
CA ASP A 127 17.85 0.25 4.12
C ASP A 127 18.44 1.07 2.97
N GLN A 128 19.65 0.77 2.51
CA GLN A 128 20.24 1.44 1.35
C GLN A 128 19.54 1.06 0.03
N ASP A 129 19.11 -0.19 -0.12
CA ASP A 129 18.47 -0.68 -1.32
C ASP A 129 17.04 -0.11 -1.48
N ILE A 130 16.28 0.05 -0.39
CA ILE A 130 14.91 0.55 -0.41
C ILE A 130 14.83 2.03 -0.85
N LEU A 131 15.90 2.78 -0.75
CA LEU A 131 15.98 4.16 -1.26
C LEU A 131 15.64 4.25 -2.75
N ASN A 132 16.01 3.22 -3.52
CA ASN A 132 15.82 3.16 -4.97
C ASN A 132 14.49 2.50 -5.37
N VAL A 133 13.67 2.10 -4.39
CA VAL A 133 12.36 1.52 -4.64
C VAL A 133 11.39 2.65 -4.97
N THR A 134 10.83 2.61 -6.18
CA THR A 134 9.73 3.47 -6.60
C THR A 134 8.45 2.93 -5.99
N VAL A 135 7.68 3.74 -5.30
CA VAL A 135 6.31 3.39 -4.93
C VAL A 135 5.41 3.53 -6.17
N ALA A 136 4.33 2.76 -6.25
CA ALA A 136 3.41 2.81 -7.37
C ALA A 136 2.89 4.26 -7.48
N GLY A 137 2.53 4.78 -8.62
CA GLY A 137 2.08 6.19 -8.77
C GLY A 137 3.20 7.23 -8.96
N GLU A 138 4.46 6.95 -8.62
CA GLU A 138 5.62 7.83 -8.91
C GLU A 138 6.13 7.69 -10.37
N LYS A 139 5.54 6.81 -11.18
CA LYS A 139 5.94 6.68 -12.58
C LYS A 139 5.48 7.93 -13.34
N PRO A 140 6.38 8.63 -14.06
CA PRO A 140 5.97 9.70 -14.96
C PRO A 140 5.01 9.10 -15.99
N GLU A 141 3.87 9.74 -16.19
CA GLU A 141 2.98 9.42 -17.31
C GLU A 141 3.81 9.47 -18.61
N VAL A 142 3.91 8.35 -19.32
CA VAL A 142 4.59 8.23 -20.62
C VAL A 142 3.61 8.63 -21.70
#